data_c5dee55fc4ba5f392ef28885eb6636f3
#
_entry.id   c5dee55fc4ba5f392ef28885eb6636f3
#
_cell.length_a   1.000
_cell.length_b   1.000
_cell.length_c   1.000
_cell.angle_alpha   90.00
_cell.angle_beta   90.00
_cell.angle_gamma   90.00
#
_symmetry.space_group_name_H-M   'P 1'
#
loop_
_entity.id
_entity.type
_entity.pdbx_description
1 polymer ?
#
loop_
_entity_poly.entity_id
_entity_poly.type
_entity_poly.pdbx_seq_one_letter_code
_entity_poly.pdbx_strand_id
1 'polypeptide(L)'
;IGGPTMLRAAAKNFPAVIPLCSPGDYQEVVEVLRREGDLSQGLRQRLAVKAFAHTAAYDAAITGWLQKDEFPEKLALAWAQPLQGKELSYNNYNDTDAAFALVSEFDEPAAVAVKHAVPCGVGLGKSPAQAFARARQADPVSIFGGIIAFNRPVDEETAQLLQAIFLEVIIAPAFTKGARTVLAAKKNLRLLECPNRRPQGHVLRSISGGVLVQQADTGGLSQWQAAGSIQPPQDWEEDGHLAWLTAKYAKSNAIVISKDGMTLGIGSGCTSRIDAANIALAAAGERARGAIMASDGFIPFPDVVEAAA
;
A
#
# COMPACT_ATOMS: atom_id res chain seq x y z
N ILE A 1 -33.08 -2.40 -11.82
CA ILE A 1 -32.03 -1.67 -12.57
C ILE A 1 -32.29 -0.16 -12.54
N GLY A 2 -33.56 0.35 -12.65
CA GLY A 2 -33.88 1.78 -12.64
C GLY A 2 -33.61 2.49 -11.29
N GLY A 3 -33.83 1.82 -10.17
CA GLY A 3 -33.67 2.37 -8.82
C GLY A 3 -32.26 2.90 -8.50
N PRO A 4 -31.17 2.17 -8.78
CA PRO A 4 -29.81 2.64 -8.57
C PRO A 4 -29.50 3.93 -9.32
N THR A 5 -29.97 4.10 -10.55
CA THR A 5 -29.77 5.33 -11.33
C THR A 5 -30.42 6.55 -10.67
N MET A 6 -31.64 6.42 -10.18
CA MET A 6 -32.32 7.49 -9.46
C MET A 6 -31.66 7.82 -8.12
N LEU A 7 -31.24 6.79 -7.35
CA LEU A 7 -30.51 7.00 -6.10
C LEU A 7 -29.20 7.72 -6.34
N ARG A 8 -28.43 7.38 -7.37
CA ARG A 8 -27.17 8.05 -7.72
C ARG A 8 -27.40 9.50 -8.14
N ALA A 9 -28.46 9.77 -8.92
CA ALA A 9 -28.81 11.13 -9.31
C ALA A 9 -29.22 11.97 -8.09
N ALA A 10 -30.03 11.42 -7.20
CA ALA A 10 -30.42 12.07 -5.94
C ALA A 10 -29.21 12.34 -5.05
N ALA A 11 -28.31 11.35 -4.89
CA ALA A 11 -27.10 11.48 -4.08
C ALA A 11 -26.14 12.53 -4.64
N LYS A 12 -26.00 12.67 -5.96
CA LYS A 12 -25.21 13.75 -6.58
C LYS A 12 -25.78 15.14 -6.28
N ASN A 13 -27.10 15.24 -6.13
CA ASN A 13 -27.77 16.50 -5.82
C ASN A 13 -28.20 16.59 -4.34
N PHE A 14 -27.43 15.99 -3.44
CA PHE A 14 -27.75 15.93 -2.02
C PHE A 14 -28.00 17.30 -1.33
N PRO A 15 -27.42 18.42 -1.80
CA PRO A 15 -27.77 19.73 -1.21
C PRO A 15 -29.25 20.11 -1.35
N ALA A 16 -29.92 19.60 -2.41
CA ALA A 16 -31.31 19.89 -2.71
C ALA A 16 -32.25 18.67 -2.57
N VAL A 17 -31.69 17.45 -2.58
CA VAL A 17 -32.46 16.21 -2.56
C VAL A 17 -32.00 15.33 -1.41
N ILE A 18 -32.93 14.64 -0.74
CA ILE A 18 -32.67 13.70 0.35
C ILE A 18 -32.65 12.27 -0.22
N PRO A 19 -31.49 11.66 -0.46
CA PRO A 19 -31.41 10.29 -0.96
C PRO A 19 -31.59 9.30 0.19
N LEU A 20 -32.69 8.53 0.18
CA LEU A 20 -32.96 7.49 1.16
C LEU A 20 -32.90 6.12 0.49
N CYS A 21 -31.90 5.31 0.86
CA CYS A 21 -31.69 3.96 0.33
C CYS A 21 -31.96 2.85 1.36
N SER A 22 -32.29 3.20 2.59
CA SER A 22 -32.55 2.25 3.67
C SER A 22 -33.78 2.64 4.47
N PRO A 23 -34.73 1.72 4.71
CA PRO A 23 -35.88 2.00 5.55
C PRO A 23 -35.52 2.41 6.98
N GLY A 24 -34.38 1.97 7.51
CA GLY A 24 -33.92 2.35 8.85
C GLY A 24 -33.62 3.83 9.02
N ASP A 25 -33.46 4.58 7.93
CA ASP A 25 -33.22 6.03 7.98
C ASP A 25 -34.53 6.85 7.99
N TYR A 26 -35.67 6.23 7.70
CA TYR A 26 -36.94 6.95 7.54
C TYR A 26 -37.40 7.64 8.81
N GLN A 27 -37.30 6.97 9.95
CA GLN A 27 -37.73 7.52 11.24
C GLN A 27 -36.90 8.76 11.61
N GLU A 28 -35.59 8.69 11.57
CA GLU A 28 -34.70 9.82 11.86
C GLU A 28 -35.02 11.02 10.94
N VAL A 29 -35.11 10.77 9.65
CA VAL A 29 -35.38 11.84 8.66
C VAL A 29 -36.76 12.48 8.88
N VAL A 30 -37.80 11.70 9.15
CA VAL A 30 -39.16 12.20 9.41
C VAL A 30 -39.20 13.02 10.71
N GLU A 31 -38.51 12.57 11.76
CA GLU A 31 -38.45 13.30 13.04
C GLU A 31 -37.73 14.65 12.88
N VAL A 32 -36.60 14.68 12.16
CA VAL A 32 -35.86 15.92 11.88
C VAL A 32 -36.72 16.88 11.05
N LEU A 33 -37.33 16.40 9.97
CA LEU A 33 -38.20 17.24 9.12
C LEU A 33 -39.38 17.80 9.89
N ARG A 34 -39.99 17.04 10.79
CA ARG A 34 -41.09 17.53 11.64
C ARG A 34 -40.67 18.60 12.64
N ARG A 35 -39.47 18.46 13.18
CA ARG A 35 -38.94 19.36 14.21
C ARG A 35 -38.34 20.63 13.61
N GLU A 36 -37.56 20.50 12.52
CA GLU A 36 -36.68 21.54 11.98
C GLU A 36 -37.12 22.05 10.62
N GLY A 37 -38.07 21.39 9.97
CA GLY A 37 -38.58 21.74 8.63
C GLY A 37 -37.64 21.34 7.49
N ASP A 38 -36.37 21.10 7.75
CA ASP A 38 -35.38 20.66 6.77
C ASP A 38 -34.21 19.88 7.43
N LEU A 39 -33.42 19.19 6.62
CA LEU A 39 -32.22 18.46 7.08
C LEU A 39 -30.98 19.34 6.98
N SER A 40 -30.09 19.21 7.98
CA SER A 40 -28.78 19.81 7.91
C SER A 40 -27.97 19.28 6.74
N GLN A 41 -27.04 20.08 6.20
CA GLN A 41 -26.15 19.68 5.11
C GLN A 41 -25.31 18.42 5.48
N GLY A 42 -24.89 18.31 6.75
CA GLY A 42 -24.15 17.13 7.24
C GLY A 42 -24.97 15.85 7.17
N LEU A 43 -26.25 15.90 7.54
CA LEU A 43 -27.16 14.76 7.45
C LEU A 43 -27.44 14.39 6.00
N ARG A 44 -27.67 15.39 5.12
CA ARG A 44 -27.85 15.18 3.68
C ARG A 44 -26.62 14.51 3.05
N GLN A 45 -25.41 14.97 3.39
CA GLN A 45 -24.16 14.37 2.92
C GLN A 45 -23.99 12.94 3.40
N ARG A 46 -24.28 12.64 4.68
CA ARG A 46 -24.24 11.28 5.23
C ARG A 46 -25.17 10.33 4.47
N LEU A 47 -26.40 10.76 4.18
CA LEU A 47 -27.36 9.97 3.41
C LEU A 47 -26.91 9.76 1.95
N ALA A 48 -26.27 10.76 1.34
CA ALA A 48 -25.72 10.64 -0.01
C ALA A 48 -24.55 9.63 -0.05
N VAL A 49 -23.64 9.66 0.91
CA VAL A 49 -22.56 8.66 1.04
C VAL A 49 -23.15 7.26 1.17
N LYS A 50 -24.18 7.09 2.03
CA LYS A 50 -24.85 5.80 2.20
C LYS A 50 -25.51 5.32 0.90
N ALA A 51 -26.14 6.21 0.14
CA ALA A 51 -26.74 5.87 -1.15
C ALA A 51 -25.71 5.45 -2.21
N PHE A 52 -24.56 6.13 -2.27
CA PHE A 52 -23.45 5.70 -3.16
C PHE A 52 -22.87 4.37 -2.74
N ALA A 53 -22.63 4.14 -1.44
CA ALA A 53 -22.15 2.85 -0.95
C ALA A 53 -23.14 1.72 -1.26
N HIS A 54 -24.45 1.96 -1.10
CA HIS A 54 -25.49 0.99 -1.42
C HIS A 54 -25.50 0.63 -2.92
N THR A 55 -25.42 1.63 -3.82
CA THR A 55 -25.40 1.36 -5.26
C THR A 55 -24.11 0.70 -5.72
N ALA A 56 -22.97 1.02 -5.12
CA ALA A 56 -21.69 0.35 -5.41
C ALA A 56 -21.73 -1.14 -5.03
N ALA A 57 -22.27 -1.47 -3.85
CA ALA A 57 -22.46 -2.86 -3.42
C ALA A 57 -23.46 -3.62 -4.33
N TYR A 58 -24.51 -2.95 -4.78
CA TYR A 58 -25.49 -3.51 -5.72
C TYR A 58 -24.86 -3.81 -7.08
N ASP A 59 -24.09 -2.87 -7.64
CA ASP A 59 -23.39 -3.05 -8.91
C ASP A 59 -22.35 -4.19 -8.83
N ALA A 60 -21.64 -4.31 -7.70
CA ALA A 60 -20.72 -5.41 -7.45
C ALA A 60 -21.44 -6.77 -7.37
N ALA A 61 -22.61 -6.81 -6.73
CA ALA A 61 -23.43 -8.02 -6.66
C ALA A 61 -23.96 -8.44 -8.04
N ILE A 62 -24.42 -7.49 -8.88
CA ILE A 62 -24.84 -7.75 -10.26
C ILE A 62 -23.66 -8.26 -11.08
N THR A 63 -22.52 -7.62 -10.96
CA THR A 63 -21.30 -8.04 -11.65
C THR A 63 -20.97 -9.48 -11.29
N GLY A 64 -20.92 -9.83 -10.01
CA GLY A 64 -20.66 -11.21 -9.55
C GLY A 64 -21.74 -12.21 -10.02
N TRP A 65 -23.01 -11.79 -10.15
CA TRP A 65 -24.08 -12.67 -10.66
C TRP A 65 -23.99 -12.91 -12.19
N LEU A 66 -23.67 -11.86 -12.95
CA LEU A 66 -23.53 -11.96 -14.42
C LEU A 66 -22.28 -12.75 -14.84
N GLN A 67 -21.27 -12.82 -13.97
CA GLN A 67 -19.96 -13.41 -14.24
C GLN A 67 -19.84 -14.85 -13.75
N LYS A 68 -20.91 -15.62 -13.77
CA LYS A 68 -20.97 -16.97 -13.20
C LYS A 68 -19.86 -17.94 -13.66
N ASP A 69 -19.16 -17.67 -14.74
CA ASP A 69 -18.13 -18.55 -15.31
C ASP A 69 -16.80 -17.83 -15.67
N GLU A 70 -16.72 -16.50 -15.61
CA GLU A 70 -15.46 -15.75 -15.85
C GLU A 70 -15.36 -14.56 -14.89
N PHE A 71 -14.46 -14.66 -13.93
CA PHE A 71 -14.08 -13.49 -13.14
C PHE A 71 -13.21 -12.59 -14.02
N PRO A 72 -13.60 -11.36 -14.39
CA PRO A 72 -12.68 -10.48 -15.08
C PRO A 72 -11.64 -10.01 -14.08
N GLU A 73 -10.48 -10.62 -14.09
CA GLU A 73 -9.26 -10.10 -13.45
C GLU A 73 -8.77 -8.81 -14.14
N LYS A 74 -9.69 -8.00 -14.65
CA LYS A 74 -9.38 -6.76 -15.38
C LYS A 74 -9.82 -5.53 -14.60
N LEU A 75 -9.27 -5.34 -13.42
CA LEU A 75 -9.12 -4.00 -12.88
C LEU A 75 -7.80 -3.45 -13.47
N ALA A 76 -7.92 -2.72 -14.57
CA ALA A 76 -6.79 -1.92 -15.01
C ALA A 76 -6.40 -1.01 -13.85
N LEU A 77 -5.11 -1.02 -13.48
CA LEU A 77 -4.53 0.12 -12.80
C LEU A 77 -4.78 1.29 -13.76
N ALA A 78 -5.80 2.13 -13.47
CA ALA A 78 -6.27 3.16 -14.40
C ALA A 78 -5.18 4.21 -14.72
N TRP A 79 -4.00 4.07 -14.14
CA TRP A 79 -2.90 5.02 -14.14
C TRP A 79 -1.54 4.38 -14.49
N ALA A 80 -1.45 3.06 -14.68
CA ALA A 80 -0.23 2.37 -15.09
C ALA A 80 -0.38 1.83 -16.52
N GLN A 81 0.63 2.09 -17.36
CA GLN A 81 0.68 1.59 -18.72
C GLN A 81 1.49 0.29 -18.78
N PRO A 82 0.90 -0.84 -19.17
CA PRO A 82 1.66 -2.06 -19.43
C PRO A 82 2.48 -1.91 -20.72
N LEU A 83 3.78 -2.17 -20.62
CA LEU A 83 4.72 -2.10 -21.73
C LEU A 83 5.05 -3.48 -22.31
N GLN A 84 4.96 -4.52 -21.47
CA GLN A 84 5.37 -5.89 -21.81
C GLN A 84 4.76 -6.89 -20.82
N GLY A 85 4.75 -8.16 -21.19
CA GLY A 85 4.46 -9.30 -20.31
C GLY A 85 3.07 -9.90 -20.49
N LYS A 86 2.74 -10.85 -19.64
CA LYS A 86 1.42 -11.47 -19.55
C LYS A 86 0.39 -10.54 -18.91
N GLU A 87 -0.89 -10.88 -19.01
CA GLU A 87 -1.93 -10.22 -18.23
C GLU A 87 -1.62 -10.32 -16.73
N LEU A 88 -2.03 -9.28 -15.98
CA LEU A 88 -1.88 -9.22 -14.54
C LEU A 88 -3.00 -10.03 -13.87
N SER A 89 -2.66 -10.86 -12.90
CA SER A 89 -3.63 -11.51 -12.01
C SER A 89 -4.06 -10.56 -10.90
N TYR A 90 -5.12 -10.91 -10.17
CA TYR A 90 -5.56 -10.19 -8.97
C TYR A 90 -4.40 -9.99 -7.97
N ASN A 91 -3.61 -11.04 -7.73
CA ASN A 91 -2.47 -10.96 -6.82
C ASN A 91 -1.38 -10.02 -7.34
N ASN A 92 -1.12 -10.00 -8.66
CA ASN A 92 -0.17 -9.06 -9.24
C ASN A 92 -0.62 -7.61 -9.04
N TYR A 93 -1.92 -7.30 -9.21
CA TYR A 93 -2.45 -5.96 -8.93
C TYR A 93 -2.29 -5.57 -7.47
N ASN A 94 -2.70 -6.46 -6.54
CA ASN A 94 -2.62 -6.21 -5.10
C ASN A 94 -1.18 -5.98 -4.62
N ASP A 95 -0.26 -6.81 -5.06
CA ASP A 95 1.15 -6.71 -4.70
C ASP A 95 1.81 -5.48 -5.36
N THR A 96 1.42 -5.15 -6.61
CA THR A 96 1.92 -3.95 -7.31
C THR A 96 1.46 -2.67 -6.62
N ASP A 97 0.19 -2.60 -6.21
CA ASP A 97 -0.36 -1.45 -5.49
C ASP A 97 0.39 -1.24 -4.15
N ALA A 98 0.60 -2.31 -3.38
CA ALA A 98 1.36 -2.25 -2.13
C ALA A 98 2.81 -1.78 -2.35
N ALA A 99 3.49 -2.29 -3.37
CA ALA A 99 4.86 -1.91 -3.69
C ALA A 99 4.95 -0.44 -4.16
N PHE A 100 4.01 -0.02 -5.01
CA PHE A 100 3.96 1.33 -5.55
C PHE A 100 3.60 2.36 -4.48
N ALA A 101 2.68 2.04 -3.58
CA ALA A 101 2.29 2.92 -2.49
C ALA A 101 3.50 3.22 -1.57
N LEU A 102 4.23 2.18 -1.15
CA LEU A 102 5.40 2.37 -0.29
C LEU A 102 6.54 3.09 -1.02
N VAL A 103 6.88 2.72 -2.26
CA VAL A 103 8.01 3.37 -2.97
C VAL A 103 7.76 4.85 -3.24
N SER A 104 6.48 5.25 -3.36
CA SER A 104 6.08 6.63 -3.61
C SER A 104 6.23 7.56 -2.40
N GLU A 105 6.44 7.00 -1.19
CA GLU A 105 6.70 7.79 0.01
C GLU A 105 8.14 8.34 0.09
N PHE A 106 9.08 7.70 -0.61
CA PHE A 106 10.49 8.09 -0.57
C PHE A 106 10.82 9.19 -1.57
N ASP A 107 11.56 10.20 -1.10
CA ASP A 107 12.08 11.27 -1.95
C ASP A 107 13.43 10.89 -2.58
N GLU A 108 14.25 10.05 -1.94
CA GLU A 108 15.49 9.49 -2.48
C GLU A 108 15.20 8.38 -3.49
N PRO A 109 16.17 8.03 -4.37
CA PRO A 109 16.03 6.86 -5.22
C PRO A 109 15.82 5.60 -4.39
N ALA A 110 14.65 4.97 -4.55
CA ALA A 110 14.21 3.83 -3.76
C ALA A 110 13.80 2.65 -4.65
N ALA A 111 13.97 1.44 -4.12
CA ALA A 111 13.43 0.20 -4.64
C ALA A 111 12.72 -0.57 -3.52
N VAL A 112 11.51 -1.00 -3.80
CA VAL A 112 10.68 -1.77 -2.86
C VAL A 112 10.32 -3.11 -3.48
N ALA A 113 10.68 -4.17 -2.78
CA ALA A 113 10.30 -5.55 -3.10
C ALA A 113 9.10 -5.96 -2.26
N VAL A 114 8.05 -6.47 -2.92
CA VAL A 114 6.82 -6.93 -2.28
C VAL A 114 6.50 -8.35 -2.71
N LYS A 115 5.98 -9.14 -1.77
CA LYS A 115 5.40 -10.45 -2.03
C LYS A 115 4.19 -10.64 -1.10
N HIS A 116 3.07 -11.07 -1.69
CA HIS A 116 1.81 -11.28 -0.96
C HIS A 116 1.32 -10.00 -0.23
N ALA A 117 1.44 -8.85 -0.90
CA ALA A 117 1.12 -7.52 -0.39
C ALA A 117 1.90 -7.09 0.87
N VAL A 118 3.05 -7.71 1.14
CA VAL A 118 3.93 -7.39 2.27
C VAL A 118 5.31 -7.01 1.73
N PRO A 119 5.92 -5.90 2.19
CA PRO A 119 7.30 -5.59 1.87
C PRO A 119 8.23 -6.69 2.39
N CYS A 120 9.11 -7.18 1.54
CA CYS A 120 10.15 -8.14 1.92
C CYS A 120 11.56 -7.56 1.81
N GLY A 121 11.73 -6.44 1.12
CA GLY A 121 13.00 -5.74 1.03
C GLY A 121 12.82 -4.32 0.52
N VAL A 122 13.41 -3.36 1.22
CA VAL A 122 13.42 -1.94 0.82
C VAL A 122 14.86 -1.45 0.83
N GLY A 123 15.24 -0.73 -0.21
CA GLY A 123 16.57 -0.13 -0.32
C GLY A 123 16.50 1.28 -0.88
N LEU A 124 17.26 2.17 -0.28
CA LEU A 124 17.54 3.52 -0.75
C LEU A 124 18.93 3.56 -1.38
N GLY A 125 19.20 4.49 -2.27
CA GLY A 125 20.51 4.61 -2.88
C GLY A 125 20.68 5.88 -3.71
N LYS A 126 21.87 6.06 -4.27
CA LYS A 126 22.17 7.19 -5.17
C LYS A 126 21.65 6.96 -6.60
N SER A 127 21.29 5.71 -6.91
CA SER A 127 20.73 5.29 -8.20
C SER A 127 19.71 4.16 -8.01
N PRO A 128 18.82 3.92 -8.99
CA PRO A 128 17.92 2.77 -8.97
C PRO A 128 18.66 1.43 -8.85
N ALA A 129 19.81 1.30 -9.48
CA ALA A 129 20.65 0.11 -9.39
C ALA A 129 21.12 -0.16 -7.97
N GLN A 130 21.64 0.86 -7.27
CA GLN A 130 22.04 0.74 -5.87
C GLN A 130 20.86 0.45 -4.95
N ALA A 131 19.74 1.16 -5.14
CA ALA A 131 18.52 0.93 -4.37
C ALA A 131 18.03 -0.52 -4.51
N PHE A 132 18.03 -1.05 -5.73
CA PHE A 132 17.64 -2.44 -5.98
C PHE A 132 18.64 -3.45 -5.38
N ALA A 133 19.93 -3.20 -5.49
CA ALA A 133 20.93 -4.06 -4.89
C ALA A 133 20.72 -4.21 -3.36
N ARG A 134 20.43 -3.10 -2.68
CA ARG A 134 20.09 -3.06 -1.25
C ARG A 134 18.76 -3.77 -0.95
N ALA A 135 17.69 -3.48 -1.70
CA ALA A 135 16.41 -4.16 -1.53
C ALA A 135 16.54 -5.69 -1.71
N ARG A 136 17.36 -6.14 -2.67
CA ARG A 136 17.66 -7.56 -2.88
C ARG A 136 18.49 -8.16 -1.75
N GLN A 137 19.44 -7.41 -1.20
CA GLN A 137 20.27 -7.86 -0.09
C GLN A 137 19.48 -7.98 1.22
N ALA A 138 18.38 -7.22 1.36
CA ALA A 138 17.49 -7.29 2.51
C ALA A 138 16.94 -8.71 2.73
N ASP A 139 16.33 -9.28 1.68
CA ASP A 139 15.83 -10.67 1.68
C ASP A 139 16.00 -11.28 0.28
N PRO A 140 17.15 -11.92 0.01
CA PRO A 140 17.43 -12.50 -1.30
C PRO A 140 16.59 -13.73 -1.63
N VAL A 141 15.89 -14.30 -0.65
CA VAL A 141 15.04 -15.49 -0.83
C VAL A 141 13.63 -15.08 -1.19
N SER A 142 13.01 -14.21 -0.39
CA SER A 142 11.60 -13.83 -0.58
C SER A 142 11.38 -12.99 -1.82
N ILE A 143 12.38 -12.21 -2.26
CA ILE A 143 12.30 -11.39 -3.48
C ILE A 143 12.09 -12.22 -4.76
N PHE A 144 12.45 -13.51 -4.75
CA PHE A 144 12.25 -14.39 -5.90
C PHE A 144 10.75 -14.54 -6.20
N GLY A 145 10.35 -14.21 -7.43
CA GLY A 145 8.94 -14.21 -7.86
C GLY A 145 8.10 -13.06 -7.27
N GLY A 146 8.74 -12.08 -6.66
CA GLY A 146 8.10 -10.89 -6.13
C GLY A 146 7.88 -9.80 -7.18
N ILE A 147 7.40 -8.67 -6.70
CA ILE A 147 7.19 -7.43 -7.44
C ILE A 147 8.17 -6.39 -6.97
N ILE A 148 8.74 -5.64 -7.91
CA ILE A 148 9.67 -4.54 -7.61
C ILE A 148 9.08 -3.22 -8.10
N ALA A 149 9.00 -2.25 -7.19
CA ALA A 149 8.64 -0.87 -7.50
C ALA A 149 9.84 0.06 -7.37
N PHE A 150 9.94 1.02 -8.28
CA PHE A 150 10.93 2.10 -8.27
C PHE A 150 10.24 3.46 -8.29
N ASN A 151 10.83 4.45 -7.61
CA ASN A 151 10.41 5.85 -7.70
C ASN A 151 11.27 6.68 -8.68
N ARG A 152 12.20 6.04 -9.40
CA ARG A 152 13.04 6.63 -10.46
C ARG A 152 12.97 5.79 -11.72
N PRO A 153 13.25 6.38 -12.89
CA PRO A 153 13.33 5.63 -14.15
C PRO A 153 14.34 4.48 -14.06
N VAL A 154 13.95 3.31 -14.56
CA VAL A 154 14.83 2.14 -14.67
C VAL A 154 15.73 2.29 -15.88
N ASP A 155 17.03 2.32 -15.66
CA ASP A 155 18.07 2.37 -16.67
C ASP A 155 18.61 0.98 -17.06
N GLU A 156 19.55 0.94 -17.98
CA GLU A 156 20.14 -0.31 -18.47
C GLU A 156 20.91 -1.07 -17.40
N GLU A 157 21.66 -0.36 -16.54
CA GLU A 157 22.40 -0.97 -15.42
C GLU A 157 21.46 -1.65 -14.44
N THR A 158 20.39 -0.96 -14.05
CA THR A 158 19.35 -1.52 -13.18
C THR A 158 18.67 -2.73 -13.82
N ALA A 159 18.38 -2.64 -15.13
CA ALA A 159 17.75 -3.73 -15.87
C ALA A 159 18.61 -5.00 -15.93
N GLN A 160 19.94 -4.87 -16.02
CA GLN A 160 20.88 -5.99 -15.97
C GLN A 160 20.81 -6.71 -14.62
N LEU A 161 20.72 -5.97 -13.51
CA LEU A 161 20.56 -6.56 -12.17
C LEU A 161 19.21 -7.27 -12.02
N LEU A 162 18.12 -6.67 -12.54
CA LEU A 162 16.76 -7.23 -12.54
C LEU A 162 16.66 -8.49 -13.40
N GLN A 163 17.41 -8.55 -14.51
CA GLN A 163 17.42 -9.72 -15.38
C GLN A 163 17.98 -10.97 -14.68
N ALA A 164 18.86 -10.82 -13.70
CA ALA A 164 19.52 -11.92 -13.01
C ALA A 164 18.60 -12.70 -12.04
N ILE A 165 17.38 -12.24 -11.79
CA ILE A 165 16.43 -12.86 -10.85
C ILE A 165 15.05 -13.04 -11.51
N PHE A 166 14.30 -14.07 -11.11
CA PHE A 166 12.91 -14.22 -11.53
C PHE A 166 12.02 -13.25 -10.76
N LEU A 167 11.28 -12.39 -11.50
CA LEU A 167 10.31 -11.43 -10.99
C LEU A 167 9.01 -11.53 -11.80
N GLU A 168 7.89 -11.23 -11.15
CA GLU A 168 6.57 -11.23 -11.78
C GLU A 168 6.23 -9.88 -12.43
N VAL A 169 6.50 -8.77 -11.72
CA VAL A 169 6.19 -7.40 -12.17
C VAL A 169 7.31 -6.45 -11.77
N ILE A 170 7.61 -5.49 -12.64
CA ILE A 170 8.41 -4.31 -12.32
C ILE A 170 7.56 -3.08 -12.66
N ILE A 171 7.42 -2.16 -11.69
CA ILE A 171 6.74 -0.88 -11.88
C ILE A 171 7.72 0.27 -11.62
N ALA A 172 7.74 1.25 -12.53
CA ALA A 172 8.62 2.41 -12.44
C ALA A 172 8.00 3.62 -13.16
N PRO A 173 8.47 4.86 -12.87
CA PRO A 173 8.01 6.05 -13.59
C PRO A 173 8.29 6.02 -15.09
N ALA A 174 9.38 5.37 -15.49
CA ALA A 174 9.76 5.16 -16.88
C ALA A 174 10.80 4.05 -17.03
N PHE A 175 10.99 3.55 -18.24
CA PHE A 175 12.07 2.62 -18.59
C PHE A 175 12.85 3.19 -19.78
N THR A 176 14.17 3.30 -19.64
CA THR A 176 15.03 3.71 -20.77
C THR A 176 14.96 2.69 -21.92
N LYS A 177 15.35 3.11 -23.11
CA LYS A 177 15.42 2.20 -24.27
C LYS A 177 16.35 1.00 -24.00
N GLY A 178 17.50 1.23 -23.34
CA GLY A 178 18.44 0.19 -22.96
C GLY A 178 17.80 -0.80 -21.97
N ALA A 179 17.12 -0.30 -20.94
CA ALA A 179 16.40 -1.15 -19.98
C ALA A 179 15.36 -2.05 -20.65
N ARG A 180 14.54 -1.48 -21.54
CA ARG A 180 13.54 -2.25 -22.29
C ARG A 180 14.19 -3.35 -23.15
N THR A 181 15.32 -3.06 -23.79
CA THR A 181 16.05 -4.03 -24.60
C THR A 181 16.55 -5.20 -23.77
N VAL A 182 17.13 -4.94 -22.58
CA VAL A 182 17.61 -5.96 -21.64
C VAL A 182 16.45 -6.82 -21.15
N LEU A 183 15.37 -6.20 -20.68
CA LEU A 183 14.23 -6.89 -20.07
C LEU A 183 13.33 -7.62 -21.08
N ALA A 184 13.38 -7.27 -22.36
CA ALA A 184 12.63 -7.93 -23.44
C ALA A 184 12.93 -9.44 -23.54
N ALA A 185 14.10 -9.89 -23.09
CA ALA A 185 14.45 -11.31 -23.03
C ALA A 185 13.52 -12.11 -22.10
N LYS A 186 12.89 -11.47 -21.12
CA LYS A 186 11.95 -12.09 -20.18
C LYS A 186 10.50 -11.88 -20.60
N LYS A 187 10.03 -12.59 -21.59
CA LYS A 187 8.71 -12.41 -22.24
C LYS A 187 7.51 -12.41 -21.27
N ASN A 188 7.61 -13.10 -20.14
CA ASN A 188 6.52 -13.23 -19.17
C ASN A 188 6.57 -12.14 -18.08
N LEU A 189 7.69 -11.43 -17.94
CA LEU A 189 7.86 -10.34 -16.99
C LEU A 189 6.98 -9.16 -17.40
N ARG A 190 6.20 -8.66 -16.47
CA ARG A 190 5.33 -7.50 -16.69
C ARG A 190 6.09 -6.23 -16.35
N LEU A 191 6.13 -5.30 -17.30
CA LEU A 191 6.68 -3.96 -17.09
C LEU A 191 5.53 -2.97 -17.08
N LEU A 192 5.40 -2.23 -16.00
CA LEU A 192 4.38 -1.21 -15.81
C LEU A 192 5.04 0.17 -15.71
N GLU A 193 4.66 1.07 -16.59
CA GLU A 193 5.06 2.47 -16.51
C GLU A 193 3.99 3.29 -15.82
N CYS A 194 4.38 3.97 -14.74
CA CYS A 194 3.48 4.74 -13.91
C CYS A 194 4.20 5.95 -13.30
N PRO A 195 3.72 7.17 -13.53
CA PRO A 195 4.24 8.34 -12.82
C PRO A 195 4.10 8.18 -11.30
N ASN A 196 5.12 8.60 -10.54
CA ASN A 196 5.06 8.56 -9.09
C ASN A 196 3.86 9.35 -8.56
N ARG A 197 3.09 8.72 -7.68
CA ARG A 197 1.92 9.32 -7.02
C ARG A 197 1.85 8.81 -5.60
N ARG A 198 1.81 9.71 -4.64
CA ARG A 198 1.47 9.33 -3.26
C ARG A 198 0.00 8.94 -3.19
N PRO A 199 -0.38 7.93 -2.39
CA PRO A 199 -1.77 7.57 -2.17
C PRO A 199 -2.60 8.78 -1.75
N GLN A 200 -3.77 8.95 -2.35
CA GLN A 200 -4.70 10.05 -2.03
C GLN A 200 -6.13 9.53 -2.02
N GLY A 201 -7.02 10.26 -1.32
CA GLY A 201 -8.44 9.96 -1.30
C GLY A 201 -8.82 8.97 -0.21
N HIS A 202 -9.59 7.95 -0.57
CA HIS A 202 -10.16 6.99 0.38
C HIS A 202 -9.73 5.57 0.05
N VAL A 203 -9.44 4.81 1.10
CA VAL A 203 -9.25 3.36 1.03
C VAL A 203 -10.61 2.68 1.22
N LEU A 204 -10.95 1.78 0.31
CA LEU A 204 -12.19 1.02 0.32
C LEU A 204 -11.88 -0.46 0.59
N ARG A 205 -12.58 -1.05 1.53
CA ARG A 205 -12.47 -2.48 1.82
C ARG A 205 -13.85 -3.12 1.87
N SER A 206 -14.09 -4.10 1.02
CA SER A 206 -15.31 -4.92 1.07
C SER A 206 -15.34 -5.77 2.34
N ILE A 207 -16.49 -5.78 3.00
CA ILE A 207 -16.81 -6.68 4.12
C ILE A 207 -18.14 -7.36 3.85
N SER A 208 -18.44 -8.41 4.61
CA SER A 208 -19.75 -9.07 4.51
C SER A 208 -20.87 -8.06 4.82
N GLY A 209 -21.70 -7.78 3.81
CA GLY A 209 -22.81 -6.86 3.91
C GLY A 209 -22.50 -5.36 3.78
N GLY A 210 -21.28 -4.98 3.39
CA GLY A 210 -20.93 -3.55 3.26
C GLY A 210 -19.54 -3.25 2.74
N VAL A 211 -19.17 -1.99 2.83
CA VAL A 211 -17.84 -1.48 2.47
C VAL A 211 -17.34 -0.60 3.62
N LEU A 212 -16.13 -0.87 4.10
CA LEU A 212 -15.41 0.05 4.97
C LEU A 212 -14.76 1.13 4.10
N VAL A 213 -14.90 2.38 4.55
CA VAL A 213 -14.32 3.55 3.89
C VAL A 213 -13.51 4.32 4.93
N GLN A 214 -12.24 4.58 4.64
CA GLN A 214 -11.41 5.47 5.46
C GLN A 214 -10.57 6.38 4.56
N GLN A 215 -10.18 7.52 5.10
CA GLN A 215 -9.22 8.38 4.43
C GLN A 215 -7.87 7.65 4.31
N ALA A 216 -7.20 7.78 3.16
CA ALA A 216 -5.84 7.27 3.00
C ALA A 216 -4.92 7.95 4.04
N ASP A 217 -4.01 7.17 4.60
CA ASP A 217 -2.98 7.70 5.49
C ASP A 217 -1.91 8.42 4.64
N THR A 218 -2.07 9.74 4.55
CA THR A 218 -1.12 10.64 3.88
C THR A 218 -0.22 11.36 4.89
N GLY A 219 -0.31 10.99 6.18
CA GLY A 219 0.50 11.57 7.23
C GLY A 219 1.99 11.26 7.04
N GLY A 220 2.81 12.32 7.05
CA GLY A 220 4.26 12.24 7.07
C GLY A 220 4.80 12.38 8.49
N LEU A 221 6.09 12.12 8.67
CA LEU A 221 6.81 12.40 9.89
C LEU A 221 6.96 13.92 10.06
N SER A 222 6.42 14.48 11.14
CA SER A 222 6.54 15.91 11.43
C SER A 222 7.80 16.24 12.23
N GLN A 223 8.16 15.38 13.18
CA GLN A 223 9.36 15.53 14.02
C GLN A 223 9.69 14.21 14.72
N TRP A 224 10.97 14.06 15.08
CA TRP A 224 11.43 13.05 16.02
C TRP A 224 11.42 13.64 17.44
N GLN A 225 10.97 12.86 18.40
CA GLN A 225 10.98 13.22 19.81
C GLN A 225 11.69 12.14 20.62
N ALA A 226 12.83 12.50 21.23
CA ALA A 226 13.54 11.59 22.12
C ALA A 226 12.76 11.38 23.41
N ALA A 227 12.47 10.13 23.75
CA ALA A 227 11.79 9.76 24.99
C ALA A 227 12.76 9.36 26.11
N GLY A 228 14.04 9.14 25.80
CA GLY A 228 15.08 8.70 26.73
C GLY A 228 16.27 9.67 26.81
N SER A 229 17.18 9.39 27.73
CA SER A 229 18.43 10.16 27.91
C SER A 229 19.54 9.76 26.92
N ILE A 230 19.42 8.62 26.24
CA ILE A 230 20.38 8.13 25.27
C ILE A 230 20.10 8.83 23.94
N GLN A 231 21.13 9.52 23.42
CA GLN A 231 21.02 10.14 22.10
C GLN A 231 21.20 9.05 21.03
N PRO A 232 20.41 9.11 19.93
CA PRO A 232 20.59 8.20 18.81
C PRO A 232 22.00 8.40 18.17
N PRO A 233 22.50 7.40 17.43
CA PRO A 233 23.73 7.55 16.65
C PRO A 233 23.61 8.75 15.68
N GLN A 234 24.75 9.30 15.27
CA GLN A 234 24.79 10.29 14.20
C GLN A 234 24.26 9.65 12.90
N ASP A 235 23.52 10.43 12.09
CA ASP A 235 22.98 10.00 10.79
C ASP A 235 21.95 8.84 10.84
N TRP A 236 21.33 8.59 12.01
CA TRP A 236 20.30 7.56 12.16
C TRP A 236 18.96 7.89 11.49
N GLU A 237 18.69 9.15 11.16
CA GLU A 237 17.39 9.64 10.72
C GLU A 237 16.95 9.02 9.38
N GLU A 238 17.90 8.81 8.44
CA GLU A 238 17.61 8.17 7.15
C GLU A 238 17.13 6.72 7.35
N ASP A 239 17.85 5.94 8.15
CA ASP A 239 17.47 4.57 8.49
C ASP A 239 16.19 4.53 9.34
N GLY A 240 16.02 5.47 10.26
CA GLY A 240 14.80 5.62 11.05
C GLY A 240 13.57 5.90 10.17
N HIS A 241 13.70 6.77 9.19
CA HIS A 241 12.64 7.08 8.25
C HIS A 241 12.31 5.90 7.34
N LEU A 242 13.34 5.22 6.84
CA LEU A 242 13.19 3.99 6.06
C LEU A 242 12.41 2.91 6.84
N ALA A 243 12.82 2.63 8.08
CA ALA A 243 12.16 1.64 8.91
C ALA A 243 10.71 2.03 9.25
N TRP A 244 10.49 3.31 9.59
CA TRP A 244 9.18 3.84 9.93
C TRP A 244 8.19 3.76 8.76
N LEU A 245 8.58 4.22 7.56
CA LEU A 245 7.76 4.10 6.36
C LEU A 245 7.49 2.65 6.00
N THR A 246 8.49 1.78 6.11
CA THR A 246 8.29 0.35 5.84
C THR A 246 7.31 -0.26 6.84
N ALA A 247 7.38 0.09 8.13
CA ALA A 247 6.44 -0.38 9.15
C ALA A 247 5.00 0.11 8.89
N LYS A 248 4.83 1.35 8.41
CA LYS A 248 3.52 1.91 8.00
C LYS A 248 2.82 1.04 6.94
N TYR A 249 3.58 0.47 5.99
CA TYR A 249 3.06 -0.37 4.90
C TYR A 249 3.14 -1.88 5.18
N ALA A 250 3.76 -2.29 6.27
CA ALA A 250 3.75 -3.66 6.72
C ALA A 250 2.45 -3.97 7.48
N LYS A 251 1.99 -5.22 7.39
CA LYS A 251 0.77 -5.62 8.09
C LYS A 251 1.01 -5.71 9.59
N SER A 252 0.16 -5.10 10.38
CA SER A 252 0.20 -5.10 11.87
C SER A 252 0.08 -6.52 12.48
N ASN A 253 0.72 -6.85 13.60
CA ASN A 253 1.81 -6.10 14.20
C ASN A 253 3.05 -6.16 13.31
N ALA A 254 3.74 -5.05 13.18
CA ALA A 254 4.94 -4.96 12.35
C ALA A 254 6.14 -4.39 13.13
N ILE A 255 7.29 -5.02 12.93
CA ILE A 255 8.62 -4.54 13.36
C ILE A 255 9.54 -4.56 12.15
N VAL A 256 10.25 -3.47 11.94
CA VAL A 256 11.21 -3.31 10.84
C VAL A 256 12.56 -2.89 11.39
N ILE A 257 13.62 -3.55 10.95
CA ILE A 257 15.01 -3.23 11.27
C ILE A 257 15.68 -2.73 10.01
N SER A 258 16.36 -1.58 10.09
CA SER A 258 17.07 -0.95 8.97
C SER A 258 18.45 -0.47 9.36
N LYS A 259 19.37 -0.47 8.40
CA LYS A 259 20.72 0.08 8.50
C LYS A 259 21.30 0.30 7.11
N ASP A 260 22.13 1.34 6.98
CA ASP A 260 22.87 1.66 5.76
C ASP A 260 21.96 1.82 4.51
N GLY A 261 20.77 2.41 4.71
CA GLY A 261 19.79 2.67 3.64
C GLY A 261 19.08 1.40 3.12
N MET A 262 18.97 0.34 3.93
CA MET A 262 18.20 -0.85 3.58
C MET A 262 17.51 -1.48 4.79
N THR A 263 16.43 -2.20 4.56
CA THR A 263 15.86 -3.08 5.59
C THR A 263 16.76 -4.30 5.78
N LEU A 264 16.85 -4.74 7.04
CA LEU A 264 17.62 -5.95 7.41
C LEU A 264 16.71 -7.09 7.83
N GLY A 265 15.55 -6.76 8.37
CA GLY A 265 14.55 -7.71 8.80
C GLY A 265 13.18 -7.05 8.93
N ILE A 266 12.15 -7.75 8.54
CA ILE A 266 10.75 -7.32 8.58
C ILE A 266 9.93 -8.44 9.21
N GLY A 267 9.36 -8.19 10.39
CA GLY A 267 8.31 -9.02 10.98
C GLY A 267 6.96 -8.35 10.74
N SER A 268 6.01 -9.05 10.16
CA SER A 268 4.74 -8.47 9.72
C SER A 268 3.58 -9.44 9.86
N GLY A 269 2.42 -8.93 10.21
CA GLY A 269 1.18 -9.70 10.29
C GLY A 269 1.10 -10.64 11.49
N CYS A 270 1.90 -10.41 12.52
CA CYS A 270 1.95 -11.23 13.71
C CYS A 270 0.84 -10.86 14.71
N THR A 271 0.34 -11.85 15.48
CA THR A 271 -0.66 -11.62 16.51
C THR A 271 -0.08 -10.95 17.75
N SER A 272 1.22 -11.14 18.03
CA SER A 272 1.94 -10.44 19.08
C SER A 272 3.07 -9.57 18.49
N ARG A 273 3.41 -8.49 19.18
CA ARG A 273 4.49 -7.60 18.76
C ARG A 273 5.86 -8.22 18.98
N ILE A 274 6.01 -9.01 20.04
CA ILE A 274 7.24 -9.74 20.29
C ILE A 274 7.53 -10.79 19.20
N ASP A 275 6.51 -11.45 18.64
CA ASP A 275 6.72 -12.39 17.53
C ASP A 275 7.20 -11.66 16.29
N ALA A 276 6.62 -10.47 16.00
CA ALA A 276 7.11 -9.63 14.90
C ALA A 276 8.57 -9.21 15.13
N ALA A 277 8.94 -8.83 16.35
CA ALA A 277 10.31 -8.48 16.71
C ALA A 277 11.26 -9.67 16.51
N ASN A 278 10.91 -10.83 17.01
CA ASN A 278 11.73 -12.05 16.88
C ASN A 278 11.95 -12.43 15.41
N ILE A 279 10.94 -12.32 14.56
CA ILE A 279 11.05 -12.57 13.12
C ILE A 279 12.00 -11.55 12.49
N ALA A 280 11.84 -10.26 12.79
CA ALA A 280 12.69 -9.21 12.25
C ALA A 280 14.15 -9.37 12.68
N LEU A 281 14.39 -9.66 13.97
CA LEU A 281 15.72 -9.88 14.54
C LEU A 281 16.39 -11.13 13.95
N ALA A 282 15.64 -12.23 13.82
CA ALA A 282 16.16 -13.46 13.21
C ALA A 282 16.58 -13.25 11.74
N ALA A 283 15.78 -12.49 10.97
CA ALA A 283 16.11 -12.14 9.59
C ALA A 283 17.34 -11.22 9.49
N ALA A 284 17.44 -10.23 10.38
CA ALA A 284 18.59 -9.32 10.43
C ALA A 284 19.87 -10.00 10.90
N GLY A 285 19.77 -10.93 11.85
CA GLY A 285 20.91 -11.63 12.45
C GLY A 285 21.95 -10.66 13.02
N GLU A 286 23.23 -10.96 12.86
CA GLU A 286 24.33 -10.11 13.35
C GLU A 286 24.34 -8.69 12.73
N ARG A 287 23.67 -8.48 11.60
CA ARG A 287 23.53 -7.16 10.97
C ARG A 287 22.66 -6.20 11.80
N ALA A 288 21.85 -6.72 12.72
CA ALA A 288 21.01 -5.91 13.61
C ALA A 288 21.82 -5.03 14.57
N ARG A 289 23.06 -5.35 14.83
CA ARG A 289 23.91 -4.58 15.76
C ARG A 289 24.13 -3.15 15.27
N GLY A 290 23.67 -2.19 16.09
CA GLY A 290 23.71 -0.76 15.75
C GLY A 290 22.77 -0.37 14.61
N ALA A 291 21.75 -1.18 14.35
CA ALA A 291 20.65 -0.87 13.44
C ALA A 291 19.53 -0.11 14.16
N ILE A 292 18.60 0.44 13.39
CA ILE A 292 17.40 1.10 13.89
C ILE A 292 16.21 0.14 13.78
N MET A 293 15.39 0.12 14.81
CA MET A 293 14.14 -0.64 14.83
C MET A 293 12.94 0.29 14.89
N ALA A 294 11.98 0.10 14.00
CA ALA A 294 10.68 0.79 14.00
C ALA A 294 9.53 -0.20 14.26
N SER A 295 8.48 0.32 14.89
CA SER A 295 7.24 -0.41 15.18
C SER A 295 6.03 0.34 14.62
N ASP A 296 5.06 -0.39 14.07
CA ASP A 296 3.80 0.18 13.54
C ASP A 296 2.86 0.76 14.61
N GLY A 297 3.15 0.53 15.87
CA GLY A 297 2.41 1.06 17.00
C GLY A 297 3.26 1.09 18.28
N PHE A 298 2.66 1.51 19.39
CA PHE A 298 3.36 1.57 20.68
C PHE A 298 3.78 0.16 21.16
N ILE A 299 4.88 0.09 21.92
CA ILE A 299 5.41 -1.14 22.51
C ILE A 299 4.84 -1.24 23.94
N PRO A 300 3.88 -2.15 24.20
CA PRO A 300 3.16 -2.19 25.48
C PRO A 300 3.96 -2.83 26.63
N PHE A 301 4.97 -3.65 26.29
CA PHE A 301 5.76 -4.41 27.26
C PHE A 301 7.26 -4.27 26.97
N PRO A 302 8.15 -4.46 27.95
CA PRO A 302 9.60 -4.35 27.75
C PRO A 302 10.21 -5.46 26.89
N ASP A 303 9.49 -6.56 26.67
CA ASP A 303 9.92 -7.77 25.97
C ASP A 303 10.54 -7.51 24.60
N VAL A 304 9.94 -6.60 23.81
CA VAL A 304 10.47 -6.21 22.47
C VAL A 304 11.79 -5.46 22.60
N VAL A 305 11.91 -4.58 23.61
CA VAL A 305 13.14 -3.81 23.84
C VAL A 305 14.24 -4.73 24.38
N GLU A 306 13.89 -5.63 25.30
CA GLU A 306 14.80 -6.64 25.86
C GLU A 306 15.31 -7.59 24.77
N ALA A 307 14.46 -8.01 23.84
CA ALA A 307 14.86 -8.86 22.73
C ALA A 307 15.77 -8.16 21.72
N ALA A 308 15.72 -6.82 21.63
CA ALA A 308 16.52 -6.01 20.72
C ALA A 308 17.85 -5.53 21.33
N ALA A 309 18.03 -5.62 22.64
CA ALA A 309 19.24 -5.20 23.37
C ALA A 309 20.37 -6.23 23.25
#